data_fc932e6ad11d1b012ee79db2a1c8ee01
#
_entry.id   fc932e6ad11d1b012ee79db2a1c8ee01
#
_cell.length_a   1.000
_cell.length_b   1.000
_cell.length_c   1.000
_cell.angle_alpha   90.00
_cell.angle_beta   90.00
_cell.angle_gamma   90.00
#
_symmetry.space_group_name_H-M   'P 1'
#
loop_
_entity.id
_entity.type
_entity.pdbx_description
1 polymer ?
#
loop_
_entity_poly.entity_id
_entity_poly.type
_entity_poly.pdbx_seq_one_letter_code
_entity_poly.pdbx_strand_id
1 'polypeptide(L)'
;MTDIDEAIDWRGEPVSCESRAHRTMLESGRCKLKRACVHDRYARRIDRFFDWNKALANDYLVHPHFEVRAIAAKHASVFLLPALLDDPEETVRWNAARRVPKRLALRLRADPHREVRIRMISLLDDGELVPMMTDPDYYVRQGVARRVAPSLLGRMVDDEEVEVRRAVARRIPRDWLLRMAADRDATVRLEVARRLAPGLLSRLRHDADWRVRYEVASRIAVDEMGELASDADDFVQDMARFRLRDKQERLGEVPQ
;
A
#
# COMPACT_ATOMS: atom_id res chain seq x y z
N MET A 1 20.80 23.30 9.42
CA MET A 1 19.44 23.30 10.03
C MET A 1 18.77 24.57 9.55
N THR A 2 17.85 24.48 8.59
CA THR A 2 17.06 25.64 8.15
C THR A 2 16.05 25.94 9.25
N ASP A 3 16.12 27.14 9.78
CA ASP A 3 15.28 27.56 10.88
C ASP A 3 13.80 27.57 10.43
N ILE A 4 13.01 26.70 11.06
CA ILE A 4 11.57 26.60 10.81
C ILE A 4 10.84 27.90 11.16
N ASP A 5 11.52 28.79 11.89
CA ASP A 5 10.99 30.09 12.30
C ASP A 5 11.14 31.20 11.25
N GLU A 6 11.81 30.93 10.12
CA GLU A 6 11.92 31.91 9.05
C GLU A 6 10.72 31.85 8.10
N ALA A 7 10.30 33.03 7.61
CA ALA A 7 9.31 33.15 6.53
C ALA A 7 10.05 33.26 5.19
N ILE A 8 10.27 32.12 4.54
CA ILE A 8 10.98 32.00 3.26
C ILE A 8 10.03 31.41 2.22
N ASP A 9 10.09 31.93 1.00
CA ASP A 9 9.29 31.43 -0.09
C ASP A 9 9.94 30.20 -0.77
N TRP A 10 9.26 29.62 -1.76
CA TRP A 10 9.71 28.44 -2.50
C TRP A 10 10.97 28.70 -3.36
N ARG A 11 11.39 29.95 -3.55
CA ARG A 11 12.63 30.33 -4.23
C ARG A 11 13.80 30.50 -3.27
N GLY A 12 13.54 30.44 -1.96
CA GLY A 12 14.55 30.68 -0.94
C GLY A 12 14.62 32.13 -0.47
N GLU A 13 13.72 33.00 -0.94
CA GLU A 13 13.74 34.43 -0.63
C GLU A 13 12.85 34.75 0.57
N PRO A 14 13.21 35.75 1.40
CA PRO A 14 12.38 36.19 2.49
C PRO A 14 10.99 36.63 2.04
N VAL A 15 9.95 36.14 2.71
CA VAL A 15 8.56 36.54 2.42
C VAL A 15 8.28 37.93 2.98
N SER A 16 8.11 38.96 2.10
CA SER A 16 7.60 40.27 2.47
C SER A 16 6.13 40.40 2.07
N CYS A 17 5.31 40.98 2.94
CA CYS A 17 3.89 41.25 2.69
C CYS A 17 3.61 42.69 2.23
N GLU A 18 4.62 43.55 2.20
CA GLU A 18 4.45 45.01 1.93
C GLU A 18 3.96 45.30 0.51
N SER A 19 4.40 44.54 -0.48
CA SER A 19 4.08 44.73 -1.91
C SER A 19 3.21 43.60 -2.50
N ARG A 20 2.61 42.74 -1.67
CA ARG A 20 1.89 41.56 -2.16
C ARG A 20 0.36 41.75 -2.15
N ALA A 21 -0.30 41.02 -3.05
CA ALA A 21 -1.76 41.07 -3.25
C ALA A 21 -2.61 40.78 -1.99
N HIS A 22 -2.02 40.18 -0.95
CA HIS A 22 -2.73 39.80 0.28
C HIS A 22 -2.42 40.69 1.47
N ARG A 23 -1.90 41.91 1.29
CA ARG A 23 -1.63 42.86 2.38
C ARG A 23 -2.87 43.13 3.24
N THR A 24 -4.01 43.38 2.62
CA THR A 24 -5.29 43.62 3.31
C THR A 24 -5.77 42.39 4.11
N MET A 25 -5.41 41.19 3.67
CA MET A 25 -5.71 39.94 4.40
C MET A 25 -4.82 39.80 5.63
N LEU A 26 -3.58 40.26 5.58
CA LEU A 26 -2.70 40.31 6.75
C LEU A 26 -3.28 41.25 7.81
N GLU A 27 -3.69 42.44 7.40
CA GLU A 27 -4.30 43.46 8.27
C GLU A 27 -5.62 42.97 8.92
N SER A 28 -6.42 42.20 8.16
CA SER A 28 -7.67 41.59 8.64
C SER A 28 -7.48 40.24 9.36
N GLY A 29 -6.26 39.78 9.59
CA GLY A 29 -5.96 38.51 10.27
C GLY A 29 -6.28 37.26 9.47
N ARG A 30 -6.66 37.37 8.18
CA ARG A 30 -6.96 36.21 7.30
C ARG A 30 -5.73 35.54 6.71
N CYS A 31 -4.54 36.11 6.88
CA CYS A 31 -3.27 35.43 6.70
C CYS A 31 -2.28 35.89 7.78
N LYS A 32 -1.22 35.12 7.98
CA LYS A 32 -0.18 35.43 8.98
C LYS A 32 1.12 34.79 8.55
N LEU A 33 2.20 35.62 8.50
CA LEU A 33 3.55 35.10 8.27
C LEU A 33 3.90 33.96 9.23
N LYS A 34 4.67 32.98 8.76
CA LYS A 34 5.11 31.80 9.52
C LYS A 34 3.98 30.89 10.03
N ARG A 35 2.72 31.19 9.74
CA ARG A 35 1.56 30.41 10.23
C ARG A 35 0.59 30.02 9.12
N ALA A 36 0.11 30.98 8.33
CA ALA A 36 -0.86 30.79 7.25
C ALA A 36 -0.50 31.74 6.10
N CYS A 37 0.26 31.28 5.13
CA CYS A 37 0.77 32.09 4.03
C CYS A 37 0.92 31.23 2.77
N VAL A 38 0.32 31.66 1.66
CA VAL A 38 0.37 30.98 0.38
C VAL A 38 1.74 31.07 -0.28
N HIS A 39 2.52 32.07 0.07
CA HIS A 39 3.87 32.30 -0.48
C HIS A 39 4.97 31.59 0.30
N ASP A 40 4.64 30.94 1.43
CA ASP A 40 5.61 30.21 2.25
C ASP A 40 6.04 28.90 1.56
N ARG A 41 7.25 28.43 1.81
CA ARG A 41 7.75 27.15 1.29
C ARG A 41 7.19 25.93 2.02
N TYR A 42 6.60 26.10 3.18
CA TYR A 42 6.09 24.97 3.98
C TYR A 42 4.63 24.65 3.64
N ALA A 43 4.40 23.44 3.13
CA ALA A 43 3.09 22.92 2.77
C ALA A 43 2.01 23.16 3.81
N ARG A 44 2.33 22.95 5.11
CA ARG A 44 1.38 23.17 6.21
C ARG A 44 0.93 24.63 6.36
N ARG A 45 1.79 25.58 6.02
CA ARG A 45 1.46 27.02 6.07
C ARG A 45 0.60 27.42 4.89
N ILE A 46 0.87 26.84 3.73
CA ILE A 46 0.05 27.01 2.53
C ILE A 46 -1.33 26.37 2.72
N ASP A 47 -1.39 25.16 3.24
CA ASP A 47 -2.65 24.43 3.49
C ASP A 47 -3.54 25.24 4.46
N ARG A 48 -2.97 25.73 5.56
CA ARG A 48 -3.69 26.58 6.50
C ARG A 48 -4.17 27.90 5.89
N PHE A 49 -3.43 28.46 4.96
CA PHE A 49 -3.89 29.66 4.26
C PHE A 49 -5.17 29.38 3.47
N PHE A 50 -5.25 28.25 2.77
CA PHE A 50 -6.46 27.88 2.04
C PHE A 50 -7.59 27.40 2.97
N ASP A 51 -7.29 26.79 4.11
CA ASP A 51 -8.31 26.51 5.13
C ASP A 51 -9.03 27.78 5.59
N TRP A 52 -8.29 28.86 5.78
CA TRP A 52 -8.86 30.16 6.15
C TRP A 52 -9.51 30.91 4.99
N ASN A 53 -9.11 30.61 3.75
CA ASN A 53 -9.47 31.36 2.55
C ASN A 53 -9.82 30.46 1.36
N LYS A 54 -10.75 29.53 1.55
CA LYS A 54 -11.10 28.50 0.54
C LYS A 54 -11.47 29.09 -0.82
N ALA A 55 -12.16 30.23 -0.84
CA ALA A 55 -12.58 30.91 -2.06
C ALA A 55 -11.43 31.31 -2.98
N LEU A 56 -10.24 31.51 -2.45
CA LEU A 56 -9.06 31.91 -3.22
C LEU A 56 -8.38 30.70 -3.90
N ALA A 57 -8.68 29.48 -3.52
CA ALA A 57 -7.99 28.29 -4.03
C ALA A 57 -8.08 28.16 -5.55
N ASN A 58 -9.16 28.62 -6.17
CA ASN A 58 -9.34 28.58 -7.61
C ASN A 58 -8.25 29.38 -8.36
N ASP A 59 -7.87 30.54 -7.82
CA ASP A 59 -6.91 31.46 -8.45
C ASP A 59 -5.48 30.92 -8.41
N TYR A 60 -5.22 29.95 -7.53
CA TYR A 60 -3.90 29.36 -7.32
C TYR A 60 -3.67 28.03 -8.05
N LEU A 61 -4.63 27.55 -8.83
CA LEU A 61 -4.49 26.31 -9.61
C LEU A 61 -3.46 26.42 -10.76
N VAL A 62 -3.06 27.65 -11.11
CA VAL A 62 -2.05 27.94 -12.14
C VAL A 62 -0.75 28.52 -11.55
N HIS A 63 -0.57 28.44 -10.23
CA HIS A 63 0.61 28.98 -9.56
C HIS A 63 1.90 28.26 -10.05
N PRO A 64 3.04 28.98 -10.25
CA PRO A 64 4.27 28.37 -10.76
C PRO A 64 4.81 27.25 -9.84
N HIS A 65 4.69 27.39 -8.53
CA HIS A 65 5.12 26.35 -7.58
C HIS A 65 4.08 25.25 -7.45
N PHE A 66 4.50 24.00 -7.74
CA PHE A 66 3.60 22.84 -7.77
C PHE A 66 2.92 22.57 -6.42
N GLU A 67 3.62 22.77 -5.30
CA GLU A 67 3.07 22.51 -3.97
C GLU A 67 1.86 23.42 -3.67
N VAL A 68 1.92 24.67 -4.14
CA VAL A 68 0.75 25.58 -4.03
C VAL A 68 -0.40 25.06 -4.89
N ARG A 69 -0.16 24.64 -6.15
CA ARG A 69 -1.20 24.04 -7.00
C ARG A 69 -1.79 22.78 -6.37
N ALA A 70 -0.93 21.90 -5.85
CA ALA A 70 -1.34 20.65 -5.23
C ALA A 70 -2.23 20.86 -3.99
N ILE A 71 -1.89 21.86 -3.17
CA ILE A 71 -2.67 22.18 -1.98
C ILE A 71 -3.95 22.93 -2.36
N ALA A 72 -3.86 23.92 -3.28
CA ALA A 72 -5.03 24.62 -3.80
C ALA A 72 -6.07 23.63 -4.37
N ALA A 73 -5.62 22.58 -5.07
CA ALA A 73 -6.49 21.53 -5.60
C ALA A 73 -7.33 20.81 -4.51
N LYS A 74 -6.90 20.80 -3.25
CA LYS A 74 -7.69 20.24 -2.14
C LYS A 74 -8.91 21.10 -1.78
N HIS A 75 -8.86 22.39 -2.05
CA HIS A 75 -9.85 23.38 -1.61
C HIS A 75 -10.67 23.95 -2.76
N ALA A 76 -10.12 23.97 -3.98
CA ALA A 76 -10.71 24.57 -5.17
C ALA A 76 -12.02 23.90 -5.60
N SER A 77 -12.76 24.59 -6.47
CA SER A 77 -13.95 24.04 -7.11
C SER A 77 -13.64 22.77 -7.91
N VAL A 78 -14.43 21.72 -7.72
CA VAL A 78 -14.27 20.44 -8.43
C VAL A 78 -14.36 20.59 -9.96
N PHE A 79 -15.07 21.58 -10.44
CA PHE A 79 -15.25 21.86 -11.88
C PHE A 79 -13.96 22.35 -12.56
N LEU A 80 -13.00 22.88 -11.81
CA LEU A 80 -11.73 23.34 -12.34
C LEU A 80 -10.62 22.28 -12.28
N LEU A 81 -10.80 21.23 -11.49
CA LEU A 81 -9.80 20.19 -11.25
C LEU A 81 -9.49 19.27 -12.44
N PRO A 82 -10.40 19.03 -13.41
CA PRO A 82 -10.07 18.16 -14.55
C PRO A 82 -8.82 18.60 -15.33
N ALA A 83 -8.56 19.91 -15.43
CA ALA A 83 -7.36 20.44 -16.08
C ALA A 83 -6.06 20.03 -15.36
N LEU A 84 -6.10 19.83 -14.04
CA LEU A 84 -4.95 19.44 -13.23
C LEU A 84 -4.61 17.94 -13.32
N LEU A 85 -5.44 17.14 -13.97
CA LEU A 85 -5.11 15.74 -14.25
C LEU A 85 -3.98 15.58 -15.28
N ASP A 86 -3.61 16.66 -15.97
CA ASP A 86 -2.51 16.74 -16.92
C ASP A 86 -1.35 17.62 -16.41
N ASP A 87 -1.38 18.01 -15.13
CA ASP A 87 -0.29 18.80 -14.54
C ASP A 87 1.04 18.03 -14.64
N PRO A 88 2.16 18.72 -14.95
CA PRO A 88 3.47 18.06 -15.01
C PRO A 88 3.85 17.34 -13.72
N GLU A 89 3.37 17.82 -12.55
CA GLU A 89 3.72 17.28 -11.24
C GLU A 89 2.74 16.21 -10.77
N GLU A 90 3.22 15.04 -10.42
CA GLU A 90 2.44 13.88 -9.99
C GLU A 90 1.59 14.16 -8.74
N THR A 91 2.10 14.97 -7.83
CA THR A 91 1.39 15.33 -6.61
C THR A 91 0.16 16.19 -6.89
N VAL A 92 0.23 17.06 -7.90
CA VAL A 92 -0.92 17.88 -8.35
C VAL A 92 -1.97 16.98 -8.99
N ARG A 93 -1.56 16.12 -9.95
CA ARG A 93 -2.45 15.15 -10.60
C ARG A 93 -3.18 14.29 -9.58
N TRP A 94 -2.47 13.76 -8.58
CA TRP A 94 -3.07 12.97 -7.53
C TRP A 94 -4.10 13.74 -6.69
N ASN A 95 -3.78 14.97 -6.25
CA ASN A 95 -4.71 15.77 -5.45
C ASN A 95 -5.98 16.13 -6.24
N ALA A 96 -5.87 16.36 -7.54
CA ALA A 96 -7.02 16.54 -8.42
C ALA A 96 -7.83 15.22 -8.55
N ALA A 97 -7.15 14.09 -8.79
CA ALA A 97 -7.78 12.77 -8.98
C ALA A 97 -8.69 12.36 -7.82
N ARG A 98 -8.30 12.68 -6.59
CA ARG A 98 -9.08 12.37 -5.38
C ARG A 98 -10.43 13.08 -5.29
N ARG A 99 -10.63 14.14 -6.05
CA ARG A 99 -11.79 15.03 -5.95
C ARG A 99 -12.68 15.05 -7.19
N VAL A 100 -12.11 14.78 -8.36
CA VAL A 100 -12.90 14.69 -9.60
C VAL A 100 -13.75 13.42 -9.61
N PRO A 101 -14.83 13.38 -10.40
CA PRO A 101 -15.57 12.14 -10.65
C PRO A 101 -14.62 11.01 -11.10
N LYS A 102 -14.79 9.81 -10.53
CA LYS A 102 -13.92 8.65 -10.78
C LYS A 102 -13.67 8.38 -12.27
N ARG A 103 -14.69 8.54 -13.12
CA ARG A 103 -14.56 8.38 -14.58
C ARG A 103 -13.48 9.25 -15.22
N LEU A 104 -13.21 10.44 -14.66
CA LEU A 104 -12.15 11.34 -15.14
C LEU A 104 -10.79 10.94 -14.60
N ALA A 105 -10.73 10.50 -13.33
CA ALA A 105 -9.51 10.03 -12.69
C ALA A 105 -9.00 8.71 -13.26
N LEU A 106 -9.89 7.87 -13.82
CA LEU A 106 -9.59 6.49 -14.26
C LEU A 106 -8.39 6.40 -15.21
N ARG A 107 -8.15 7.42 -16.04
CA ARG A 107 -6.99 7.45 -16.94
C ARG A 107 -5.65 7.42 -16.22
N LEU A 108 -5.59 7.93 -14.98
CA LEU A 108 -4.37 7.95 -14.17
C LEU A 108 -3.95 6.56 -13.64
N ARG A 109 -4.73 5.51 -13.89
CA ARG A 109 -4.26 4.12 -13.69
C ARG A 109 -3.05 3.78 -14.58
N ALA A 110 -2.84 4.55 -15.66
CA ALA A 110 -1.70 4.46 -16.57
C ALA A 110 -0.81 5.71 -16.49
N ASP A 111 -0.83 6.44 -15.37
CA ASP A 111 0.00 7.62 -15.15
C ASP A 111 1.49 7.28 -15.36
N PRO A 112 2.29 8.15 -15.98
CA PRO A 112 3.73 7.92 -16.14
C PRO A 112 4.44 7.74 -14.79
N HIS A 113 3.96 8.40 -13.73
CA HIS A 113 4.58 8.31 -12.41
C HIS A 113 3.98 7.16 -11.59
N ARG A 114 4.81 6.21 -11.14
CA ARG A 114 4.36 5.01 -10.40
C ARG A 114 3.58 5.35 -9.12
N GLU A 115 3.94 6.42 -8.40
CA GLU A 115 3.26 6.79 -7.16
C GLU A 115 1.79 7.18 -7.39
N VAL A 116 1.48 7.79 -8.55
CA VAL A 116 0.09 8.05 -8.93
C VAL A 116 -0.63 6.74 -9.18
N ARG A 117 -0.02 5.81 -9.94
CA ARG A 117 -0.61 4.49 -10.21
C ARG A 117 -0.85 3.70 -8.92
N ILE A 118 0.13 3.69 -7.99
CA ILE A 118 -0.02 3.04 -6.67
C ILE A 118 -1.21 3.62 -5.91
N ARG A 119 -1.33 4.95 -5.88
CA ARG A 119 -2.42 5.63 -5.16
C ARG A 119 -3.78 5.42 -5.83
N MET A 120 -3.81 5.31 -7.16
CA MET A 120 -5.03 5.02 -7.89
C MET A 120 -5.67 3.69 -7.46
N ILE A 121 -4.90 2.70 -7.01
CA ILE A 121 -5.42 1.42 -6.52
C ILE A 121 -6.51 1.62 -5.46
N SER A 122 -6.39 2.65 -4.62
CA SER A 122 -7.36 2.93 -3.56
C SER A 122 -8.69 3.49 -4.05
N LEU A 123 -8.72 4.05 -5.25
CA LEU A 123 -9.91 4.69 -5.85
C LEU A 123 -10.68 3.78 -6.81
N LEU A 124 -10.04 2.69 -7.28
CA LEU A 124 -10.54 1.86 -8.36
C LEU A 124 -11.28 0.63 -7.84
N ASP A 125 -12.27 0.17 -8.60
CA ASP A 125 -12.98 -1.08 -8.36
C ASP A 125 -12.22 -2.27 -8.96
N ASP A 126 -12.59 -3.50 -8.59
CA ASP A 126 -11.88 -4.70 -9.01
C ASP A 126 -11.72 -4.84 -10.53
N GLY A 127 -12.79 -4.54 -11.29
CA GLY A 127 -12.73 -4.57 -12.77
C GLY A 127 -11.77 -3.53 -13.35
N GLU A 128 -11.67 -2.38 -12.70
CA GLU A 128 -10.79 -1.28 -13.09
C GLU A 128 -9.32 -1.56 -12.73
N LEU A 129 -9.07 -2.42 -11.72
CA LEU A 129 -7.74 -2.88 -11.31
C LEU A 129 -7.17 -3.97 -12.21
N VAL A 130 -8.01 -4.71 -12.94
CA VAL A 130 -7.56 -5.82 -13.81
C VAL A 130 -6.44 -5.40 -14.79
N PRO A 131 -6.50 -4.27 -15.48
CA PRO A 131 -5.41 -3.84 -16.37
C PRO A 131 -4.08 -3.54 -15.63
N MET A 132 -4.14 -3.24 -14.32
CA MET A 132 -2.96 -2.94 -13.51
C MET A 132 -2.28 -4.20 -12.96
N MET A 133 -2.84 -5.38 -13.15
CA MET A 133 -2.20 -6.66 -12.78
C MET A 133 -0.92 -6.95 -13.57
N THR A 134 -0.76 -6.31 -14.73
CA THR A 134 0.40 -6.42 -15.61
C THR A 134 1.19 -5.12 -15.68
N ASP A 135 1.08 -4.26 -14.67
CA ASP A 135 1.86 -3.01 -14.59
C ASP A 135 3.36 -3.32 -14.65
N PRO A 136 4.17 -2.53 -15.37
CA PRO A 136 5.61 -2.74 -15.43
C PRO A 136 6.30 -2.65 -14.06
N ASP A 137 5.73 -1.88 -13.12
CA ASP A 137 6.26 -1.74 -11.76
C ASP A 137 5.63 -2.78 -10.82
N TYR A 138 6.48 -3.63 -10.23
CA TYR A 138 6.02 -4.69 -9.33
C TYR A 138 5.33 -4.18 -8.06
N TYR A 139 5.67 -2.97 -7.60
CA TYR A 139 5.01 -2.36 -6.44
C TYR A 139 3.54 -2.04 -6.72
N VAL A 140 3.23 -1.62 -7.96
CA VAL A 140 1.84 -1.46 -8.43
C VAL A 140 1.16 -2.82 -8.45
N ARG A 141 1.78 -3.84 -9.08
CA ARG A 141 1.23 -5.21 -9.12
C ARG A 141 1.00 -5.78 -7.73
N GLN A 142 1.94 -5.59 -6.81
CA GLN A 142 1.79 -6.00 -5.40
C GLN A 142 0.62 -5.28 -4.72
N GLY A 143 0.47 -3.97 -4.95
CA GLY A 143 -0.66 -3.18 -4.46
C GLY A 143 -2.00 -3.72 -4.96
N VAL A 144 -2.07 -4.05 -6.26
CA VAL A 144 -3.24 -4.68 -6.88
C VAL A 144 -3.52 -6.04 -6.22
N ALA A 145 -2.50 -6.90 -6.06
CA ALA A 145 -2.65 -8.21 -5.43
C ALA A 145 -3.16 -8.12 -3.98
N ARG A 146 -2.85 -7.04 -3.26
CA ARG A 146 -3.35 -6.78 -1.90
C ARG A 146 -4.79 -6.27 -1.86
N ARG A 147 -5.33 -5.77 -2.95
CA ARG A 147 -6.61 -5.05 -2.97
C ARG A 147 -7.71 -5.78 -3.74
N VAL A 148 -7.39 -6.33 -4.92
CA VAL A 148 -8.35 -6.95 -5.84
C VAL A 148 -9.07 -8.15 -5.20
N ALA A 149 -10.27 -8.47 -5.69
CA ALA A 149 -11.03 -9.62 -5.21
C ALA A 149 -10.22 -10.92 -5.29
N PRO A 150 -10.27 -11.80 -4.26
CA PRO A 150 -9.51 -13.04 -4.23
C PRO A 150 -9.71 -13.94 -5.45
N SER A 151 -10.90 -13.95 -6.05
CA SER A 151 -11.22 -14.71 -7.27
C SER A 151 -10.41 -14.29 -8.50
N LEU A 152 -9.85 -13.10 -8.53
CA LEU A 152 -9.04 -12.60 -9.64
C LEU A 152 -7.54 -12.91 -9.48
N LEU A 153 -7.11 -13.28 -8.27
CA LEU A 153 -5.70 -13.50 -7.94
C LEU A 153 -5.04 -14.68 -8.71
N GLY A 154 -5.85 -15.60 -9.23
CA GLY A 154 -5.34 -16.68 -10.07
C GLY A 154 -4.56 -16.23 -11.32
N ARG A 155 -4.72 -14.95 -11.73
CA ARG A 155 -3.99 -14.35 -12.85
C ARG A 155 -2.57 -13.88 -12.48
N MET A 156 -2.24 -13.86 -11.18
CA MET A 156 -0.98 -13.32 -10.66
C MET A 156 -0.16 -14.38 -9.89
N VAL A 157 -0.54 -15.66 -9.96
CA VAL A 157 0.15 -16.75 -9.24
C VAL A 157 1.58 -16.98 -9.73
N ASP A 158 1.85 -16.68 -11.00
CA ASP A 158 3.14 -16.88 -11.67
C ASP A 158 3.88 -15.54 -11.89
N ASP A 159 3.55 -14.48 -11.14
CA ASP A 159 4.25 -13.20 -11.26
C ASP A 159 5.76 -13.39 -11.11
N GLU A 160 6.53 -12.66 -11.89
CA GLU A 160 8.00 -12.72 -11.83
C GLU A 160 8.56 -12.34 -10.45
N GLU A 161 7.88 -11.41 -9.74
CA GLU A 161 8.32 -10.88 -8.47
C GLU A 161 7.78 -11.67 -7.28
N VAL A 162 8.68 -12.07 -6.39
CA VAL A 162 8.34 -12.85 -5.19
C VAL A 162 7.36 -12.13 -4.27
N GLU A 163 7.50 -10.82 -4.13
CA GLU A 163 6.64 -10.02 -3.25
C GLU A 163 5.19 -9.94 -3.76
N VAL A 164 4.99 -10.00 -5.08
CA VAL A 164 3.65 -10.11 -5.68
C VAL A 164 3.08 -11.50 -5.43
N ARG A 165 3.82 -12.58 -5.75
CA ARG A 165 3.36 -13.96 -5.50
C ARG A 165 3.05 -14.20 -4.02
N ARG A 166 3.86 -13.65 -3.13
CA ARG A 166 3.63 -13.72 -1.68
C ARG A 166 2.33 -12.99 -1.26
N ALA A 167 2.06 -11.82 -1.83
CA ALA A 167 0.79 -11.12 -1.61
C ALA A 167 -0.41 -11.93 -2.14
N VAL A 168 -0.25 -12.60 -3.28
CA VAL A 168 -1.24 -13.53 -3.83
C VAL A 168 -1.47 -14.71 -2.89
N ALA A 169 -0.39 -15.39 -2.45
CA ALA A 169 -0.48 -16.54 -1.55
C ALA A 169 -1.22 -16.23 -0.25
N ARG A 170 -1.14 -14.99 0.24
CA ARG A 170 -1.87 -14.54 1.44
C ARG A 170 -3.38 -14.41 1.25
N ARG A 171 -3.86 -14.26 0.03
CA ARG A 171 -5.27 -13.88 -0.23
C ARG A 171 -6.01 -14.79 -1.20
N ILE A 172 -5.33 -15.53 -2.05
CA ILE A 172 -5.93 -16.45 -3.03
C ILE A 172 -6.91 -17.40 -2.33
N PRO A 173 -8.04 -17.82 -2.95
CA PRO A 173 -8.95 -18.81 -2.38
C PRO A 173 -8.22 -20.07 -1.90
N ARG A 174 -8.67 -20.66 -0.79
CA ARG A 174 -8.00 -21.83 -0.19
C ARG A 174 -7.88 -23.00 -1.15
N ASP A 175 -8.89 -23.23 -1.97
CA ASP A 175 -8.92 -24.32 -2.95
C ASP A 175 -7.84 -24.17 -4.04
N TRP A 176 -7.29 -22.98 -4.20
CA TRP A 176 -6.26 -22.68 -5.19
C TRP A 176 -4.85 -22.63 -4.60
N LEU A 177 -4.69 -22.74 -3.29
CA LEU A 177 -3.38 -22.64 -2.63
C LEU A 177 -2.38 -23.68 -3.13
N LEU A 178 -2.85 -24.91 -3.43
CA LEU A 178 -1.97 -25.97 -3.91
C LEU A 178 -1.27 -25.62 -5.22
N ARG A 179 -1.80 -24.69 -6.01
CA ARG A 179 -1.15 -24.21 -7.24
C ARG A 179 0.19 -23.49 -6.96
N MET A 180 0.34 -22.97 -5.71
CA MET A 180 1.52 -22.24 -5.28
C MET A 180 2.38 -23.05 -4.29
N ALA A 181 2.03 -24.32 -4.03
CA ALA A 181 2.76 -25.17 -3.07
C ALA A 181 4.19 -25.53 -3.55
N ALA A 182 4.44 -25.47 -4.85
CA ALA A 182 5.76 -25.69 -5.45
C ALA A 182 6.43 -24.38 -5.91
N ASP A 183 6.06 -23.23 -5.35
CA ASP A 183 6.69 -21.96 -5.69
C ASP A 183 8.21 -22.04 -5.48
N ARG A 184 8.97 -21.42 -6.39
CA ARG A 184 10.44 -21.38 -6.35
C ARG A 184 10.98 -20.70 -5.08
N ASP A 185 10.21 -19.80 -4.46
CA ASP A 185 10.59 -19.07 -3.26
C ASP A 185 9.96 -19.66 -1.99
N ALA A 186 10.79 -19.97 -1.01
CA ALA A 186 10.36 -20.57 0.25
C ALA A 186 9.39 -19.68 1.04
N THR A 187 9.49 -18.35 0.93
CA THR A 187 8.59 -17.44 1.65
C THR A 187 7.17 -17.48 1.10
N VAL A 188 7.00 -17.76 -0.19
CA VAL A 188 5.69 -18.02 -0.80
C VAL A 188 5.13 -19.37 -0.32
N ARG A 189 5.95 -20.45 -0.37
CA ARG A 189 5.54 -21.77 0.11
C ARG A 189 5.18 -21.74 1.61
N LEU A 190 5.87 -20.94 2.41
CA LEU A 190 5.53 -20.74 3.82
C LEU A 190 4.14 -20.08 4.00
N GLU A 191 3.80 -19.07 3.20
CA GLU A 191 2.45 -18.48 3.23
C GLU A 191 1.38 -19.50 2.80
N VAL A 192 1.71 -20.36 1.84
CA VAL A 192 0.84 -21.49 1.44
C VAL A 192 0.65 -22.44 2.61
N ALA A 193 1.74 -22.90 3.25
CA ALA A 193 1.69 -23.81 4.40
C ALA A 193 0.82 -23.27 5.53
N ARG A 194 0.94 -21.99 5.85
CA ARG A 194 0.14 -21.31 6.89
C ARG A 194 -1.36 -21.33 6.63
N ARG A 195 -1.76 -21.41 5.38
CA ARG A 195 -3.17 -21.30 4.96
C ARG A 195 -3.79 -22.62 4.51
N LEU A 196 -2.99 -23.61 4.14
CA LEU A 196 -3.48 -24.94 3.77
C LEU A 196 -4.27 -25.57 4.91
N ALA A 197 -5.29 -26.35 4.55
CA ALA A 197 -5.98 -27.21 5.50
C ALA A 197 -5.01 -28.30 6.03
N PRO A 198 -5.14 -28.71 7.31
CA PRO A 198 -4.26 -29.72 7.91
C PRO A 198 -4.06 -30.98 7.07
N GLY A 199 -5.13 -31.54 6.50
CA GLY A 199 -5.07 -32.75 5.65
C GLY A 199 -4.37 -32.57 4.30
N LEU A 200 -3.94 -31.36 3.94
CA LEU A 200 -3.16 -31.10 2.72
C LEU A 200 -1.68 -30.76 3.01
N LEU A 201 -1.32 -30.61 4.28
CA LEU A 201 0.02 -30.21 4.71
C LEU A 201 1.08 -31.29 4.42
N SER A 202 0.69 -32.56 4.33
CA SER A 202 1.58 -33.66 3.97
C SER A 202 2.31 -33.42 2.63
N ARG A 203 1.75 -32.61 1.73
CA ARG A 203 2.38 -32.24 0.46
C ARG A 203 3.63 -31.35 0.60
N LEU A 204 3.77 -30.66 1.73
CA LEU A 204 4.90 -29.79 2.06
C LEU A 204 5.81 -30.38 3.16
N ARG A 205 5.59 -31.63 3.56
CA ARG A 205 6.34 -32.30 4.63
C ARG A 205 7.84 -32.41 4.34
N HIS A 206 8.22 -32.54 3.09
CA HIS A 206 9.61 -32.65 2.61
C HIS A 206 10.13 -31.37 1.97
N ASP A 207 9.56 -30.21 2.32
CA ASP A 207 10.02 -28.95 1.76
C ASP A 207 11.52 -28.73 2.06
N ALA A 208 12.24 -28.16 1.11
CA ALA A 208 13.67 -27.87 1.29
C ALA A 208 13.93 -26.86 2.43
N ASP A 209 13.01 -25.95 2.67
CA ASP A 209 13.12 -24.92 3.71
C ASP A 209 12.54 -25.42 5.05
N TRP A 210 13.38 -25.40 6.09
CA TRP A 210 12.97 -25.84 7.43
C TRP A 210 11.79 -25.07 8.01
N ARG A 211 11.63 -23.78 7.67
CA ARG A 211 10.52 -22.95 8.15
C ARG A 211 9.17 -23.45 7.62
N VAL A 212 9.16 -23.94 6.38
CA VAL A 212 7.97 -24.57 5.78
C VAL A 212 7.68 -25.88 6.49
N ARG A 213 8.70 -26.74 6.70
CA ARG A 213 8.54 -28.01 7.44
C ARG A 213 8.11 -27.77 8.89
N TYR A 214 8.63 -26.74 9.55
CA TYR A 214 8.19 -26.34 10.90
C TYR A 214 6.71 -25.96 10.93
N GLU A 215 6.24 -25.15 9.99
CA GLU A 215 4.83 -24.80 9.86
C GLU A 215 3.96 -26.05 9.63
N VAL A 216 4.44 -26.99 8.81
CA VAL A 216 3.79 -28.29 8.62
C VAL A 216 3.75 -29.07 9.93
N ALA A 217 4.89 -29.25 10.62
CA ALA A 217 4.97 -29.95 11.90
C ALA A 217 4.03 -29.38 12.95
N SER A 218 3.85 -28.06 12.96
CA SER A 218 2.98 -27.39 13.92
C SER A 218 1.48 -27.62 13.70
N ARG A 219 1.06 -28.07 12.50
CA ARG A 219 -0.37 -28.11 12.11
C ARG A 219 -0.85 -29.41 11.48
N ILE A 220 0.02 -30.24 10.93
CA ILE A 220 -0.34 -31.55 10.35
C ILE A 220 -1.01 -32.43 11.38
N ALA A 221 -1.86 -33.35 10.97
CA ALA A 221 -2.42 -34.37 11.88
C ALA A 221 -1.29 -35.18 12.54
N VAL A 222 -1.41 -35.46 13.83
CA VAL A 222 -0.33 -36.12 14.59
C VAL A 222 -0.03 -37.53 14.04
N ASP A 223 -1.04 -38.20 13.49
CA ASP A 223 -0.88 -39.51 12.85
C ASP A 223 -0.10 -39.45 11.53
N GLU A 224 -0.03 -38.28 10.92
CA GLU A 224 0.74 -37.99 9.68
C GLU A 224 2.12 -37.36 9.97
N MET A 225 2.50 -37.21 11.25
CA MET A 225 3.75 -36.55 11.68
C MET A 225 4.99 -37.25 11.11
N GLY A 226 4.99 -38.60 11.13
CA GLY A 226 6.01 -39.43 10.48
C GLY A 226 7.46 -39.00 10.76
N GLU A 227 8.18 -38.76 9.69
CA GLU A 227 9.62 -38.45 9.69
C GLU A 227 9.97 -37.08 10.32
N LEU A 228 9.01 -36.17 10.48
CA LEU A 228 9.28 -34.84 11.06
C LEU A 228 9.80 -34.91 12.50
N ALA A 229 9.52 -36.02 13.22
CA ALA A 229 10.07 -36.27 14.54
C ALA A 229 11.58 -36.63 14.53
N SER A 230 12.13 -36.85 13.34
CA SER A 230 13.55 -37.13 13.09
C SER A 230 14.11 -36.16 12.02
N ASP A 231 13.51 -34.98 11.88
CA ASP A 231 13.94 -33.96 10.92
C ASP A 231 15.39 -33.54 11.19
N ALA A 232 16.10 -33.15 10.12
CA ALA A 232 17.48 -32.67 10.23
C ALA A 232 17.60 -31.32 10.97
N ASP A 233 16.50 -30.55 11.03
CA ASP A 233 16.44 -29.27 11.75
C ASP A 233 15.83 -29.46 13.13
N ASP A 234 16.55 -29.00 14.15
CA ASP A 234 16.19 -29.19 15.57
C ASP A 234 14.82 -28.56 15.92
N PHE A 235 14.51 -27.38 15.34
CA PHE A 235 13.21 -26.72 15.60
C PHE A 235 12.03 -27.53 15.06
N VAL A 236 12.19 -28.12 13.88
CA VAL A 236 11.17 -28.99 13.27
C VAL A 236 10.99 -30.25 14.11
N GLN A 237 12.12 -30.90 14.50
CA GLN A 237 12.13 -32.10 15.31
C GLN A 237 11.47 -31.85 16.66
N ASP A 238 11.85 -30.77 17.35
CA ASP A 238 11.30 -30.43 18.66
C ASP A 238 9.80 -30.14 18.61
N MET A 239 9.33 -29.42 17.60
CA MET A 239 7.89 -29.19 17.39
C MET A 239 7.14 -30.50 17.18
N ALA A 240 7.64 -31.39 16.34
CA ALA A 240 7.00 -32.67 16.08
C ALA A 240 6.95 -33.55 17.35
N ARG A 241 8.05 -33.66 18.08
CA ARG A 241 8.13 -34.42 19.34
C ARG A 241 7.24 -33.85 20.43
N PHE A 242 7.16 -32.52 20.54
CA PHE A 242 6.26 -31.86 21.47
C PHE A 242 4.80 -32.27 21.21
N ARG A 243 4.35 -32.21 19.96
CA ARG A 243 2.96 -32.55 19.59
C ARG A 243 2.65 -34.02 19.75
N LEU A 244 3.62 -34.90 19.54
CA LEU A 244 3.47 -36.35 19.80
C LEU A 244 3.27 -36.64 21.29
N ARG A 245 4.06 -35.99 22.17
CA ARG A 245 3.90 -36.13 23.64
C ARG A 245 2.58 -35.57 24.12
N ASP A 246 2.20 -34.36 23.70
CA ASP A 246 0.91 -33.75 24.08
C ASP A 246 -0.28 -34.64 23.72
N LYS A 247 -0.24 -35.34 22.56
CA LYS A 247 -1.27 -36.33 22.21
C LYS A 247 -1.28 -37.53 23.15
N GLN A 248 -0.12 -38.04 23.50
CA GLN A 248 -0.01 -39.21 24.42
C GLN A 248 -0.54 -38.88 25.83
N GLU A 249 -0.20 -37.71 26.35
CA GLU A 249 -0.66 -37.21 27.65
C GLU A 249 -2.20 -37.10 27.66
N ARG A 250 -2.79 -36.49 26.66
CA ARG A 250 -4.26 -36.35 26.53
C ARG A 250 -5.00 -37.69 26.41
N LEU A 251 -4.38 -38.70 25.80
CA LEU A 251 -4.97 -40.02 25.69
C LEU A 251 -4.83 -40.84 27.00
N GLY A 252 -3.79 -40.55 27.81
CA GLY A 252 -3.58 -41.17 29.11
C GLY A 252 -4.46 -40.60 30.23
N GLU A 253 -5.01 -39.41 30.06
CA GLU A 253 -5.89 -38.73 31.03
C GLU A 253 -7.39 -39.04 30.87
N VAL A 254 -7.78 -39.89 29.89
CA VAL A 254 -9.20 -40.29 29.77
C VAL A 254 -9.53 -41.26 30.90
N PRO A 255 -10.36 -40.87 31.90
CA PRO A 255 -10.79 -41.81 32.96
C PRO A 255 -11.57 -42.96 32.36
N GLN A 256 -11.26 -44.19 32.81
CA GLN A 256 -12.06 -45.38 32.55
C GLN A 256 -13.46 -45.26 33.17
#